data_7db861e2649c382b0c13995f5ab272d6
#
_entry.id   7db861e2649c382b0c13995f5ab272d6
#
_cell.length_a   1.000
_cell.length_b   1.000
_cell.length_c   1.000
_cell.angle_alpha   90.00
_cell.angle_beta   90.00
_cell.angle_gamma   90.00
#
_symmetry.space_group_name_H-M   'P 1'
#
loop_
_entity.id
_entity.type
_entity.pdbx_description
1 polymer ?
#
loop_
_entity_poly.entity_id
_entity_poly.type
_entity_poly.pdbx_seq_one_letter_code
_entity_poly.pdbx_strand_id
1 'polypeptide(L)'
;MHGEPERRLRVLVAEDETIIRMDLCSLLAKHGFHVVAEAANGMQAVDLARTEQPDVAVLDLRMPELDGIEAARRIYAERPLPIVMLTALSDRANVERAIDAGAFGYLVKPFRESDVVPALRAAVARHAELLGALREVGKKPLKPVFVNVPSAAS
;
A
#
# COMPACT_ATOMS: atom_id res chain seq x y z
N MET A 1 30.69 -8.77 -7.53
CA MET A 1 30.09 -8.74 -7.68
C MET A 1 29.30 -8.94 -7.77
N HIS A 2 28.93 -8.99 -8.05
CA HIS A 2 28.25 -8.88 -8.03
C HIS A 2 27.27 -9.33 -8.13
N GLY A 3 27.15 -9.21 -7.86
CA GLY A 3 25.93 -9.80 -7.44
C GLY A 3 24.75 -9.44 -8.33
N GLU A 4 23.65 -10.16 -8.13
CA GLU A 4 22.45 -9.84 -8.88
C GLU A 4 21.98 -8.43 -8.52
N PRO A 5 21.47 -7.66 -9.50
CA PRO A 5 20.89 -6.37 -9.17
C PRO A 5 19.73 -6.54 -8.21
N GLU A 6 19.59 -5.61 -7.27
CA GLU A 6 18.46 -5.62 -6.36
C GLU A 6 17.16 -5.60 -7.14
N ARG A 7 16.26 -6.49 -6.76
CA ARG A 7 14.95 -6.54 -7.37
C ARG A 7 14.17 -5.29 -6.97
N ARG A 8 13.62 -4.60 -7.95
CA ARG A 8 12.74 -3.47 -7.68
C ARG A 8 11.45 -3.97 -7.05
N LEU A 9 10.97 -3.25 -6.05
CA LEU A 9 9.67 -3.53 -5.47
C LEU A 9 8.58 -3.21 -6.49
N ARG A 10 7.67 -4.13 -6.67
CA ARG A 10 6.57 -4.02 -7.63
C ARG A 10 5.37 -3.44 -6.91
N VAL A 11 4.79 -2.37 -7.45
CA VAL A 11 3.77 -1.58 -6.78
C VAL A 11 2.48 -1.56 -7.59
N LEU A 12 1.36 -1.78 -6.90
CA LEU A 12 0.03 -1.50 -7.42
C LEU A 12 -0.40 -0.15 -6.88
N VAL A 13 -0.82 0.75 -7.76
CA VAL A 13 -1.34 2.07 -7.36
C VAL A 13 -2.81 2.16 -7.77
N ALA A 14 -3.70 2.40 -6.82
CA ALA A 14 -5.12 2.58 -7.06
C ALA A 14 -5.55 3.96 -6.59
N GLU A 15 -5.96 4.80 -7.52
CA GLU A 15 -6.36 6.17 -7.28
C GLU A 15 -7.26 6.59 -8.44
N ASP A 16 -8.47 7.07 -8.15
CA ASP A 16 -9.42 7.42 -9.20
C ASP A 16 -9.10 8.76 -9.88
N GLU A 17 -8.41 9.66 -9.20
CA GLU A 17 -8.01 10.93 -9.83
C GLU A 17 -6.76 10.73 -10.67
N THR A 18 -6.93 10.86 -11.97
CA THR A 18 -5.87 10.57 -12.94
C THR A 18 -4.58 11.34 -12.66
N ILE A 19 -4.70 12.64 -12.35
CA ILE A 19 -3.51 13.48 -12.14
C ILE A 19 -2.73 13.03 -10.90
N ILE A 20 -3.43 12.73 -9.82
CA ILE A 20 -2.79 12.25 -8.59
C ILE A 20 -2.12 10.90 -8.84
N ARG A 21 -2.83 10.01 -9.54
CA ARG A 21 -2.28 8.69 -9.86
C ARG A 21 -1.01 8.80 -10.70
N MET A 22 -1.04 9.64 -11.74
CA MET A 22 0.12 9.84 -12.60
C MET A 22 1.30 10.41 -11.84
N ASP A 23 1.05 11.40 -10.99
CA ASP A 23 2.09 12.01 -10.17
C ASP A 23 2.74 10.98 -9.25
N LEU A 24 1.92 10.19 -8.56
CA LEU A 24 2.42 9.16 -7.66
C LEU A 24 3.22 8.10 -8.41
N CYS A 25 2.72 7.65 -9.55
CA CYS A 25 3.42 6.64 -10.35
C CYS A 25 4.77 7.17 -10.85
N SER A 26 4.82 8.41 -11.32
CA SER A 26 6.08 9.02 -11.76
C SER A 26 7.09 9.11 -10.63
N LEU A 27 6.61 9.50 -9.47
CA LEU A 27 7.43 9.65 -8.28
C LEU A 27 8.01 8.31 -7.84
N LEU A 28 7.18 7.28 -7.83
CA LEU A 28 7.62 5.93 -7.48
C LEU A 28 8.67 5.41 -8.46
N ALA A 29 8.44 5.59 -9.76
CA ALA A 29 9.38 5.17 -10.77
C ALA A 29 10.72 5.88 -10.62
N LYS A 30 10.68 7.17 -10.33
CA LYS A 30 11.89 7.97 -10.10
C LYS A 30 12.73 7.43 -8.95
N HIS A 31 12.09 6.88 -7.94
CA HIS A 31 12.77 6.38 -6.75
C HIS A 31 13.02 4.87 -6.77
N GLY A 32 12.94 4.27 -7.93
CA GLY A 32 13.37 2.88 -8.13
C GLY A 32 12.31 1.82 -7.91
N PHE A 33 11.06 2.21 -7.73
CA PHE A 33 9.95 1.26 -7.67
C PHE A 33 9.45 0.94 -9.08
N HIS A 34 8.89 -0.24 -9.24
CA HIS A 34 8.31 -0.64 -10.52
C HIS A 34 6.78 -0.69 -10.36
N VAL A 35 6.09 0.28 -10.94
CA VAL A 35 4.63 0.30 -10.92
C VAL A 35 4.13 -0.72 -11.93
N VAL A 36 3.59 -1.83 -11.46
CA VAL A 36 3.15 -2.93 -12.32
C VAL A 36 1.68 -2.86 -12.65
N ALA A 37 0.92 -2.06 -11.93
CA ALA A 37 -0.52 -1.95 -12.15
C ALA A 37 -1.05 -0.61 -11.66
N GLU A 38 -1.99 -0.06 -12.40
CA GLU A 38 -2.69 1.16 -12.04
C GLU A 38 -4.19 0.88 -12.09
N ALA A 39 -4.88 1.24 -11.05
CA ALA A 39 -6.32 1.05 -10.95
C ALA A 39 -7.01 2.38 -10.68
N ALA A 40 -8.18 2.57 -11.26
CA ALA A 40 -9.00 3.76 -11.07
C ALA A 40 -10.15 3.55 -10.10
N ASN A 41 -10.35 2.31 -9.65
CA ASN A 41 -11.38 1.99 -8.66
C ASN A 41 -10.98 0.73 -7.88
N GLY A 42 -11.75 0.44 -6.84
CA GLY A 42 -11.44 -0.68 -5.94
C GLY A 42 -11.57 -2.05 -6.59
N MET A 43 -12.52 -2.23 -7.51
CA MET A 43 -12.69 -3.52 -8.19
C MET A 43 -11.49 -3.83 -9.07
N GLN A 44 -11.01 -2.84 -9.83
CA GLN A 44 -9.81 -2.98 -10.62
C GLN A 44 -8.60 -3.31 -9.75
N ALA A 45 -8.52 -2.66 -8.58
CA ALA A 45 -7.40 -2.89 -7.66
C ALA A 45 -7.38 -4.36 -7.19
N VAL A 46 -8.52 -4.91 -6.83
CA VAL A 46 -8.61 -6.31 -6.40
C VAL A 46 -8.19 -7.25 -7.52
N ASP A 47 -8.72 -7.02 -8.73
CA ASP A 47 -8.39 -7.87 -9.88
C ASP A 47 -6.90 -7.79 -10.25
N LEU A 48 -6.34 -6.58 -10.26
CA LEU A 48 -4.93 -6.39 -10.59
C LEU A 48 -3.99 -6.93 -9.52
N ALA A 49 -4.38 -6.87 -8.26
CA ALA A 49 -3.60 -7.47 -7.19
C ALA A 49 -3.50 -8.98 -7.39
N ARG A 50 -4.58 -9.60 -7.87
CA ARG A 50 -4.61 -11.04 -8.12
C ARG A 50 -3.73 -11.41 -9.32
N THR A 51 -3.84 -10.68 -10.41
CA THR A 51 -3.13 -11.03 -11.64
C THR A 51 -1.66 -10.61 -11.62
N GLU A 52 -1.34 -9.45 -11.06
CA GLU A 52 0.01 -8.93 -11.09
C GLU A 52 0.84 -9.30 -9.88
N GLN A 53 0.22 -9.68 -8.79
CA GLN A 53 0.88 -10.06 -7.54
C GLN A 53 1.97 -9.06 -7.12
N PRO A 54 1.57 -7.80 -6.84
CA PRO A 54 2.54 -6.79 -6.43
C PRO A 54 3.17 -7.09 -5.08
N ASP A 55 4.29 -6.45 -4.81
CA ASP A 55 4.97 -6.56 -3.52
C ASP A 55 4.36 -5.61 -2.48
N VAL A 56 3.75 -4.52 -2.94
CA VAL A 56 3.10 -3.53 -2.08
C VAL A 56 1.99 -2.85 -2.87
N ALA A 57 0.92 -2.48 -2.19
CA ALA A 57 -0.20 -1.76 -2.82
C ALA A 57 -0.40 -0.43 -2.14
N VAL A 58 -0.65 0.61 -2.95
CA VAL A 58 -1.04 1.93 -2.46
C VAL A 58 -2.48 2.15 -2.94
N LEU A 59 -3.40 2.29 -2.01
CA LEU A 59 -4.83 2.37 -2.31
C LEU A 59 -5.43 3.65 -1.74
N ASP A 60 -6.12 4.43 -2.59
CA ASP A 60 -6.90 5.56 -2.10
C ASP A 60 -8.09 5.02 -1.30
N LEU A 61 -8.37 5.66 -0.19
CA LEU A 61 -9.48 5.29 0.68
C LEU A 61 -10.82 5.44 -0.04
N ARG A 62 -10.98 6.52 -0.80
CA ARG A 62 -12.23 6.83 -1.49
C ARG A 62 -12.12 6.62 -2.97
N MET A 63 -12.74 5.54 -3.43
CA MET A 63 -12.78 5.21 -4.85
C MET A 63 -14.19 4.78 -5.23
N PRO A 64 -14.59 4.98 -6.50
CA PRO A 64 -15.90 4.49 -6.94
C PRO A 64 -15.95 2.97 -7.00
N GLU A 65 -17.14 2.45 -7.00
CA GLU A 65 -17.52 1.04 -7.09
C GLU A 65 -17.18 0.23 -5.85
N LEU A 66 -15.92 0.24 -5.44
CA LEU A 66 -15.48 -0.44 -4.23
C LEU A 66 -14.45 0.47 -3.58
N ASP A 67 -14.69 0.90 -2.35
CA ASP A 67 -13.77 1.81 -1.68
C ASP A 67 -12.45 1.10 -1.31
N GLY A 68 -11.45 1.92 -0.95
CA GLY A 68 -10.12 1.40 -0.67
C GLY A 68 -10.06 0.48 0.54
N ILE A 69 -10.91 0.70 1.52
CA ILE A 69 -10.93 -0.14 2.73
C ILE A 69 -11.41 -1.55 2.40
N GLU A 70 -12.49 -1.66 1.64
CA GLU A 70 -12.99 -2.95 1.24
C GLU A 70 -12.05 -3.64 0.25
N ALA A 71 -11.45 -2.87 -0.66
CA ALA A 71 -10.44 -3.39 -1.57
C ALA A 71 -9.27 -3.98 -0.79
N ALA A 72 -8.77 -3.24 0.21
CA ALA A 72 -7.66 -3.70 1.04
C ALA A 72 -8.01 -5.00 1.75
N ARG A 73 -9.22 -5.10 2.29
CA ARG A 73 -9.68 -6.30 2.98
C ARG A 73 -9.66 -7.52 2.06
N ARG A 74 -10.20 -7.37 0.86
CA ARG A 74 -10.24 -8.45 -0.13
C ARG A 74 -8.87 -8.85 -0.61
N ILE A 75 -8.02 -7.86 -0.90
CA ILE A 75 -6.66 -8.11 -1.35
C ILE A 75 -5.86 -8.87 -0.30
N TYR A 76 -5.91 -8.37 0.94
CA TYR A 76 -5.14 -8.98 2.03
C TYR A 76 -5.62 -10.39 2.34
N ALA A 77 -6.94 -10.62 2.30
CA ALA A 77 -7.51 -11.94 2.60
C ALA A 77 -7.07 -12.98 1.57
N GLU A 78 -6.95 -12.59 0.30
CA GLU A 78 -6.58 -13.52 -0.76
C GLU A 78 -5.08 -13.80 -0.78
N ARG A 79 -4.25 -12.76 -0.61
CA ARG A 79 -2.81 -12.90 -0.54
C ARG A 79 -2.25 -11.73 0.29
N PRO A 80 -1.77 -12.01 1.51
CA PRO A 80 -1.23 -10.94 2.36
C PRO A 80 -0.07 -10.21 1.70
N LEU A 81 -0.13 -8.89 1.70
CA LEU A 81 0.92 -8.01 1.24
C LEU A 81 0.79 -6.67 1.96
N PRO A 82 1.88 -5.89 2.06
CA PRO A 82 1.78 -4.59 2.71
C PRO A 82 0.92 -3.63 1.89
N ILE A 83 0.05 -2.91 2.58
CA ILE A 83 -0.87 -1.96 1.97
C ILE A 83 -0.69 -0.61 2.64
N VAL A 84 -0.51 0.43 1.82
CA VAL A 84 -0.45 1.82 2.27
C VAL A 84 -1.72 2.50 1.79
N MET A 85 -2.47 3.11 2.70
CA MET A 85 -3.69 3.83 2.32
C MET A 85 -3.37 5.29 2.03
N LEU A 86 -3.93 5.80 0.94
CA LEU A 86 -3.93 7.25 0.68
C LEU A 86 -5.18 7.81 1.33
N THR A 87 -5.04 8.83 2.14
CA THR A 87 -6.16 9.39 2.88
C THR A 87 -6.11 10.91 2.83
N ALA A 88 -7.28 11.54 2.72
CA ALA A 88 -7.38 12.97 2.88
C ALA A 88 -7.32 13.31 4.37
N LEU A 89 -6.88 14.51 4.69
CA LEU A 89 -6.83 14.96 6.10
C LEU A 89 -8.20 14.84 6.77
N SER A 90 -9.26 15.09 6.02
CA SER A 90 -10.64 15.00 6.52
C SER A 90 -11.09 13.56 6.82
N ASP A 91 -10.36 12.56 6.36
CA ASP A 91 -10.72 11.16 6.52
C ASP A 91 -9.99 10.46 7.67
N ARG A 92 -9.39 11.22 8.57
CA ARG A 92 -8.61 10.62 9.67
C ARG A 92 -9.42 9.64 10.52
N ALA A 93 -10.72 9.86 10.62
CA ALA A 93 -11.60 8.97 11.37
C ALA A 93 -11.66 7.56 10.74
N ASN A 94 -11.31 7.43 9.47
CA ASN A 94 -11.33 6.15 8.77
C ASN A 94 -10.02 5.38 8.86
N VAL A 95 -9.02 5.96 9.54
CA VAL A 95 -7.71 5.30 9.66
C VAL A 95 -7.83 3.97 10.39
N GLU A 96 -8.61 3.93 11.48
CA GLU A 96 -8.81 2.69 12.24
C GLU A 96 -9.48 1.62 11.40
N ARG A 97 -10.47 2.00 10.58
CA ARG A 97 -11.12 1.06 9.67
C ARG A 97 -10.14 0.50 8.64
N ALA A 98 -9.23 1.35 8.16
CA ALA A 98 -8.20 0.92 7.21
C ALA A 98 -7.23 -0.06 7.87
N ILE A 99 -6.85 0.20 9.11
CA ILE A 99 -5.99 -0.69 9.89
C ILE A 99 -6.66 -2.06 10.04
N ASP A 100 -7.92 -2.07 10.42
CA ASP A 100 -8.66 -3.33 10.58
C ASP A 100 -8.83 -4.09 9.27
N ALA A 101 -8.79 -3.39 8.14
CA ALA A 101 -8.91 -4.00 6.82
C ALA A 101 -7.59 -4.54 6.26
N GLY A 102 -6.46 -4.27 6.93
CA GLY A 102 -5.17 -4.80 6.52
C GLY A 102 -4.12 -3.77 6.13
N ALA A 103 -4.36 -2.48 6.38
CA ALA A 103 -3.39 -1.45 6.04
C ALA A 103 -2.19 -1.49 7.00
N PHE A 104 -0.98 -1.35 6.45
CA PHE A 104 0.26 -1.28 7.23
C PHE A 104 0.78 0.13 7.40
N GLY A 105 0.15 1.10 6.77
CA GLY A 105 0.50 2.49 6.90
C GLY A 105 -0.46 3.35 6.11
N TYR A 106 -0.25 4.63 6.20
CA TYR A 106 -1.07 5.56 5.43
C TYR A 106 -0.22 6.76 4.98
N LEU A 107 -0.72 7.43 3.96
CA LEU A 107 -0.09 8.61 3.38
C LEU A 107 -1.18 9.65 3.21
N VAL A 108 -1.00 10.83 3.80
CA VAL A 108 -2.02 11.87 3.79
C VAL A 108 -1.88 12.75 2.55
N LYS A 109 -2.98 12.99 1.86
CA LYS A 109 -3.01 13.91 0.71
C LYS A 109 -3.25 15.35 1.16
N PRO A 110 -2.58 16.35 0.61
CA PRO A 110 -1.52 16.23 -0.37
C PRO A 110 -0.22 15.71 0.26
N PHE A 111 0.43 14.76 -0.41
CA PHE A 111 1.67 14.20 0.07
C PHE A 111 2.87 14.93 -0.56
N ARG A 112 4.00 14.86 0.11
CA ARG A 112 5.26 15.36 -0.41
C ARG A 112 6.02 14.20 -1.02
N GLU A 113 6.89 14.51 -1.97
CA GLU A 113 7.77 13.49 -2.54
C GLU A 113 8.54 12.75 -1.44
N SER A 114 9.03 13.50 -0.42
CA SER A 114 9.80 12.92 0.68
C SER A 114 9.01 12.01 1.60
N ASP A 115 7.69 12.02 1.54
CA ASP A 115 6.83 11.17 2.37
C ASP A 115 6.64 9.79 1.76
N VAL A 116 6.67 9.69 0.44
CA VAL A 116 6.19 8.51 -0.28
C VAL A 116 7.08 7.30 -0.08
N VAL A 117 8.38 7.44 -0.33
CA VAL A 117 9.31 6.31 -0.23
C VAL A 117 9.38 5.76 1.20
N PRO A 118 9.52 6.60 2.24
CA PRO A 118 9.54 6.08 3.61
C PRO A 118 8.26 5.34 3.97
N ALA A 119 7.10 5.81 3.51
CA ALA A 119 5.83 5.15 3.81
C ALA A 119 5.79 3.74 3.23
N LEU A 120 6.19 3.58 1.97
CA LEU A 120 6.19 2.27 1.35
C LEU A 120 7.23 1.34 1.97
N ARG A 121 8.45 1.84 2.18
CA ARG A 121 9.51 1.00 2.75
C ARG A 121 9.19 0.56 4.17
N ALA A 122 8.60 1.44 4.97
CA ALA A 122 8.19 1.09 6.33
C ALA A 122 7.10 0.02 6.31
N ALA A 123 6.11 0.16 5.43
CA ALA A 123 5.04 -0.83 5.33
C ALA A 123 5.58 -2.19 4.92
N VAL A 124 6.49 -2.24 3.95
CA VAL A 124 7.11 -3.48 3.49
C VAL A 124 7.90 -4.13 4.63
N ALA A 125 8.71 -3.34 5.33
CA ALA A 125 9.53 -3.86 6.43
C ALA A 125 8.67 -4.40 7.57
N ARG A 126 7.62 -3.70 7.94
CA ARG A 126 6.74 -4.13 9.02
C ARG A 126 5.97 -5.39 8.67
N HIS A 127 5.51 -5.48 7.42
CA HIS A 127 4.83 -6.69 6.97
C HIS A 127 5.77 -7.89 7.03
N ALA A 128 7.01 -7.72 6.58
CA ALA A 128 8.01 -8.78 6.62
C ALA A 128 8.30 -9.23 8.04
N GLU A 129 8.41 -8.28 8.99
CA GLU A 129 8.62 -8.60 10.40
C GLU A 129 7.44 -9.40 10.97
N LEU A 130 6.22 -8.99 10.66
CA LEU A 130 5.02 -9.68 11.12
C LEU A 130 4.99 -11.12 10.60
N LEU A 131 5.24 -11.30 9.31
CA LEU A 131 5.23 -12.64 8.72
C LEU A 131 6.32 -13.52 9.34
N GLY A 132 7.49 -12.97 9.61
CA GLY A 132 8.56 -13.70 10.26
C GLY A 132 8.20 -14.15 11.66
N ALA A 133 7.65 -13.24 12.46
CA ALA A 133 7.23 -13.56 13.82
C ALA A 133 6.13 -14.62 13.86
N LEU A 134 5.14 -14.49 12.96
CA LEU A 134 4.03 -15.45 12.90
C LEU A 134 4.50 -16.83 12.43
N ARG A 135 5.46 -16.86 11.52
CA ARG A 135 6.01 -18.13 11.03
C ARG A 135 6.72 -18.88 12.15
N GLU A 136 7.44 -18.16 13.02
CA GLU A 136 8.14 -18.77 14.16
C GLU A 136 7.18 -19.44 15.14
N VAL A 137 5.98 -18.87 15.31
CA VAL A 137 4.97 -19.45 16.21
C VAL A 137 3.96 -20.33 15.48
N GLY A 138 4.14 -20.53 14.16
CA GLY A 138 3.28 -21.40 13.38
C GLY A 138 1.89 -20.87 13.14
N LYS A 139 1.68 -19.56 13.22
CA LYS A 139 0.38 -18.93 13.02
C LYS A 139 0.34 -18.16 11.72
N LYS A 140 -0.87 -18.09 11.12
CA LYS A 140 -1.09 -17.25 9.97
C LYS A 140 -1.43 -15.83 10.43
N PRO A 141 -1.07 -14.82 9.65
CA PRO A 141 -1.44 -13.46 10.01
C PRO A 141 -2.96 -13.28 9.93
N LEU A 142 -3.55 -12.79 11.00
CA LEU A 142 -4.98 -12.48 11.07
C LEU A 142 -5.21 -11.01 10.77
N LYS A 143 -4.44 -10.15 11.40
CA LYS A 143 -4.50 -8.71 11.20
C LYS A 143 -3.09 -8.17 11.22
N PRO A 144 -2.76 -7.19 10.39
CA PRO A 144 -1.47 -6.54 10.46
C PRO A 144 -1.35 -5.69 11.72
N VAL A 145 -0.13 -5.57 12.21
CA VAL A 145 0.16 -4.61 13.27
C VAL A 145 0.29 -3.26 12.61
N PHE A 146 -0.54 -2.33 13.02
CA PHE A 146 -0.50 -1.00 12.45
C PHE A 146 0.76 -0.25 12.87
N VAL A 147 1.42 0.33 11.91
CA VAL A 147 2.53 1.22 12.18
C VAL A 147 2.17 2.58 11.60
N ASN A 148 2.08 3.56 12.47
CA ASN A 148 1.87 4.92 12.04
C ASN A 148 3.15 5.39 11.35
N VAL A 149 3.06 5.61 10.05
CA VAL A 149 4.17 6.16 9.28
C VAL A 149 3.99 7.67 9.26
N PRO A 150 4.82 8.42 9.98
CA PRO A 150 4.61 9.84 10.06
C PRO A 150 4.84 10.48 8.70
N SER A 151 3.90 11.34 8.31
CA SER A 151 4.16 12.21 7.18
C SER A 151 5.11 13.29 7.65
N ALA A 152 5.94 13.78 6.76
CA ALA A 152 6.89 14.83 7.11
C ALA A 152 6.23 16.19 7.31
N ALA A 153 4.92 16.24 7.31
CA ALA A 153 4.18 17.48 7.35
C ALA A 153 3.95 18.03 8.75
N SER A 154 4.48 17.42 9.75
CA SER A 154 4.34 17.94 11.12
C SER A 154 5.04 19.25 11.30
#